data_ca870824fc148ec79b1d0cd08452a032
#
_entry.id   ca870824fc148ec79b1d0cd08452a032
#
_cell.length_a   1.000
_cell.length_b   1.000
_cell.length_c   1.000
_cell.angle_alpha   90.00
_cell.angle_beta   90.00
_cell.angle_gamma   90.00
#
_symmetry.space_group_name_H-M   'P 1'
#
loop_
_entity.id
_entity.type
_entity.pdbx_description
1 polymer ?
#
loop_
_entity_poly.entity_id
_entity_poly.type
_entity_poly.pdbx_seq_one_letter_code
_entity_poly.pdbx_strand_id
1 'polypeptide(L)'
;MSDMGGNTNVYEVLPQAHPEAVVVYCGDPRLQTAFEPFIARELGLRKGQFIPVVVGGGAGVLANPERLPKEFKFMKDRFELIHRAFPSVQRAVLINHEDCIYYRMLAEKIPGFVTDDMSKLRHRPGDDMDLIAGIFDRYLSYLGLKAELYYGRFADVEHSKMAFDRVLAVTS
;
A
#
# COMPACT_ATOMS: atom_id res chain seq x y z
N MET A 1 5.24 42.27 -26.90
CA MET A 1 5.72 40.97 -26.45
C MET A 1 5.96 41.10 -24.96
N SER A 2 5.00 40.67 -24.15
CA SER A 2 5.08 40.73 -22.70
C SER A 2 5.93 39.54 -22.22
N ASP A 3 7.06 39.86 -21.64
CA ASP A 3 7.94 38.96 -20.93
C ASP A 3 7.18 38.37 -19.73
N MET A 4 6.68 37.16 -19.88
CA MET A 4 6.15 36.39 -18.76
C MET A 4 7.33 35.72 -18.04
N GLY A 5 8.16 36.55 -17.40
CA GLY A 5 9.18 36.11 -16.45
C GLY A 5 8.56 35.49 -15.21
N GLY A 6 7.88 34.35 -15.36
CA GLY A 6 7.40 33.57 -14.26
C GLY A 6 8.58 33.01 -13.48
N ASN A 7 8.65 33.33 -12.19
CA ASN A 7 9.66 32.79 -11.29
C ASN A 7 9.38 31.28 -11.15
N THR A 8 10.02 30.46 -12.03
CA THR A 8 9.87 29.00 -12.02
C THR A 8 10.70 28.42 -10.87
N ASN A 9 10.04 27.89 -9.86
CA ASN A 9 10.71 27.18 -8.79
C ASN A 9 11.36 25.90 -9.33
N VAL A 10 12.59 25.64 -8.93
CA VAL A 10 13.37 24.46 -9.31
C VAL A 10 13.52 23.55 -8.09
N TYR A 11 13.27 22.27 -8.27
CA TYR A 11 13.34 21.26 -7.22
C TYR A 11 14.43 20.23 -7.53
N GLU A 12 15.11 19.78 -6.49
CA GLU A 12 16.14 18.75 -6.61
C GLU A 12 15.53 17.39 -6.90
N VAL A 13 16.19 16.61 -7.73
CA VAL A 13 15.87 15.22 -8.02
C VAL A 13 17.10 14.35 -7.78
N LEU A 14 16.89 13.07 -7.50
CA LEU A 14 17.99 12.11 -7.44
C LEU A 14 18.39 11.74 -8.87
N PRO A 15 19.62 12.04 -9.31
CA PRO A 15 20.06 11.75 -10.68
C PRO A 15 20.11 10.24 -10.98
N GLN A 16 20.30 9.44 -9.95
CA GLN A 16 20.25 7.97 -10.02
C GLN A 16 19.48 7.43 -8.82
N ALA A 17 18.62 6.46 -9.06
CA ALA A 17 17.87 5.74 -8.03
C ALA A 17 18.06 4.24 -8.22
N HIS A 18 18.27 3.52 -7.13
CA HIS A 18 18.40 2.07 -7.10
C HIS A 18 17.34 1.48 -6.16
N PRO A 19 16.09 1.40 -6.62
CA PRO A 19 15.02 0.88 -5.78
C PRO A 19 15.22 -0.62 -5.52
N GLU A 20 15.08 -1.02 -4.26
CA GLU A 20 15.13 -2.41 -3.84
C GLU A 20 13.75 -2.96 -3.45
N ALA A 21 12.78 -2.07 -3.29
CA ALA A 21 11.42 -2.42 -2.89
C ALA A 21 10.37 -1.64 -3.67
N VAL A 22 9.21 -2.27 -3.86
CA VAL A 22 7.93 -1.57 -4.10
C VAL A 22 7.16 -1.55 -2.79
N VAL A 23 6.63 -0.39 -2.41
CA VAL A 23 5.88 -0.22 -1.16
C VAL A 23 4.47 0.24 -1.49
N VAL A 24 3.49 -0.62 -1.20
CA VAL A 24 2.07 -0.35 -1.41
C VAL A 24 1.44 0.08 -0.11
N TYR A 25 0.83 1.25 -0.08
CA TYR A 25 0.15 1.77 1.10
C TYR A 25 -1.02 2.69 0.75
N CYS A 26 -1.84 3.00 1.75
CA CYS A 26 -3.08 3.73 1.56
C CYS A 26 -2.83 5.23 1.31
N GLY A 27 -3.63 5.81 0.43
CA GLY A 27 -3.67 7.25 0.18
C GLY A 27 -4.47 8.06 1.22
N ASP A 28 -4.82 7.49 2.36
CA ASP A 28 -5.52 8.19 3.44
C ASP A 28 -4.67 9.36 3.95
N PRO A 29 -5.13 10.63 3.82
CA PRO A 29 -4.32 11.80 4.18
C PRO A 29 -4.01 11.88 5.67
N ARG A 30 -4.83 11.26 6.54
CA ARG A 30 -4.59 11.24 7.99
C ARG A 30 -3.29 10.52 8.37
N LEU A 31 -2.86 9.56 7.53
CA LEU A 31 -1.82 8.59 7.86
C LEU A 31 -0.48 8.85 7.16
N GLN A 32 -0.40 9.83 6.27
CA GLN A 32 0.83 10.08 5.49
C GLN A 32 2.01 10.41 6.41
N THR A 33 1.78 11.14 7.50
CA THR A 33 2.80 11.47 8.50
C THR A 33 3.30 10.26 9.29
N ALA A 34 2.57 9.13 9.30
CA ALA A 34 2.98 7.89 9.94
C ALA A 34 3.71 6.95 8.96
N PHE A 35 3.25 6.87 7.70
CA PHE A 35 3.87 6.01 6.70
C PHE A 35 5.33 6.41 6.40
N GLU A 36 5.60 7.69 6.22
CA GLU A 36 6.94 8.14 5.85
C GLU A 36 8.01 7.74 6.87
N PRO A 37 7.88 8.03 8.19
CA PRO A 37 8.86 7.60 9.18
C PRO A 37 8.91 6.08 9.36
N PHE A 38 7.79 5.35 9.24
CA PHE A 38 7.77 3.90 9.26
C PHE A 38 8.63 3.31 8.13
N ILE A 39 8.41 3.76 6.90
CA ILE A 39 9.16 3.28 5.73
C ILE A 39 10.66 3.59 5.89
N ALA A 40 10.99 4.79 6.35
CA ALA A 40 12.38 5.20 6.48
C ALA A 40 13.12 4.51 7.64
N ARG A 41 12.49 4.39 8.81
CA ARG A 41 13.14 3.93 10.04
C ARG A 41 13.04 2.43 10.26
N GLU A 42 11.85 1.86 10.07
CA GLU A 42 11.62 0.45 10.37
C GLU A 42 11.89 -0.46 9.16
N LEU A 43 11.54 -0.01 7.94
CA LEU A 43 11.87 -0.76 6.73
C LEU A 43 13.26 -0.46 6.20
N GLY A 44 13.92 0.60 6.70
CA GLY A 44 15.25 1.02 6.26
C GLY A 44 15.30 1.59 4.84
N LEU A 45 14.15 2.00 4.29
CA LEU A 45 14.02 2.46 2.91
C LEU A 45 14.03 3.99 2.82
N ARG A 46 15.09 4.54 2.26
CA ARG A 46 15.23 5.98 2.01
C ARG A 46 14.61 6.36 0.65
N LYS A 47 14.43 7.67 0.42
CA LYS A 47 14.02 8.20 -0.88
C LYS A 47 14.95 7.69 -1.99
N GLY A 48 14.37 7.16 -3.07
CA GLY A 48 15.12 6.53 -4.16
C GLY A 48 15.44 5.05 -3.99
N GLN A 49 15.26 4.48 -2.79
CA GLN A 49 15.44 3.05 -2.54
C GLN A 49 14.12 2.26 -2.65
N PHE A 50 13.00 2.91 -2.81
CA PHE A 50 11.73 2.25 -3.03
C PHE A 50 10.85 3.00 -4.02
N ILE A 51 9.93 2.27 -4.62
CA ILE A 51 8.90 2.80 -5.51
C ILE A 51 7.59 2.83 -4.73
N PRO A 52 7.03 4.01 -4.43
CA PRO A 52 5.75 4.11 -3.75
C PRO A 52 4.60 3.80 -4.70
N VAL A 53 3.67 2.96 -4.25
CA VAL A 53 2.38 2.73 -4.90
C VAL A 53 1.28 3.12 -3.90
N VAL A 54 0.81 4.35 -4.01
CA VAL A 54 -0.15 4.94 -3.10
C VAL A 54 -1.54 4.84 -3.72
N VAL A 55 -2.41 4.04 -3.12
CA VAL A 55 -3.77 3.81 -3.61
C VAL A 55 -4.77 3.81 -2.47
N GLY A 56 -6.02 4.19 -2.77
CA GLY A 56 -7.10 4.05 -1.81
C GLY A 56 -7.30 2.58 -1.41
N GLY A 57 -7.30 2.30 -0.11
CA GLY A 57 -7.38 0.94 0.42
C GLY A 57 -6.03 0.22 0.55
N GLY A 58 -4.93 0.85 0.10
CA GLY A 58 -3.59 0.25 0.23
C GLY A 58 -3.49 -1.15 -0.37
N ALA A 59 -2.84 -2.06 0.33
CA ALA A 59 -2.72 -3.45 -0.08
C ALA A 59 -4.07 -4.21 -0.12
N GLY A 60 -5.10 -3.68 0.55
CA GLY A 60 -6.44 -4.29 0.59
C GLY A 60 -7.11 -4.45 -0.77
N VAL A 61 -6.69 -3.68 -1.77
CA VAL A 61 -7.20 -3.83 -3.15
C VAL A 61 -6.84 -5.18 -3.78
N LEU A 62 -5.87 -5.89 -3.20
CA LEU A 62 -5.49 -7.24 -3.61
C LEU A 62 -6.36 -8.34 -2.98
N ALA A 63 -7.03 -8.07 -1.86
CA ALA A 63 -7.70 -9.09 -1.05
C ALA A 63 -8.85 -9.82 -1.76
N ASN A 64 -9.56 -9.13 -2.67
CA ASN A 64 -10.79 -9.63 -3.27
C ASN A 64 -10.81 -9.43 -4.79
N PRO A 65 -9.99 -10.15 -5.56
CA PRO A 65 -9.86 -9.96 -7.02
C PRO A 65 -11.17 -10.20 -7.77
N GLU A 66 -12.05 -11.09 -7.28
CA GLU A 66 -13.34 -11.37 -7.89
C GLU A 66 -14.34 -10.22 -7.73
N ARG A 67 -14.22 -9.46 -6.64
CA ARG A 67 -15.10 -8.31 -6.35
C ARG A 67 -14.54 -6.98 -6.85
N LEU A 68 -13.22 -6.89 -6.90
CA LEU A 68 -12.46 -5.70 -7.34
C LEU A 68 -11.55 -6.05 -8.52
N PRO A 69 -12.08 -6.59 -9.63
CA PRO A 69 -11.22 -7.09 -10.73
C PRO A 69 -10.42 -5.98 -11.43
N LYS A 70 -10.93 -4.76 -11.48
CA LYS A 70 -10.22 -3.63 -12.09
C LYS A 70 -9.05 -3.16 -11.23
N GLU A 71 -9.28 -3.02 -9.94
CA GLU A 71 -8.27 -2.64 -8.96
C GLU A 71 -7.17 -3.71 -8.87
N PHE A 72 -7.56 -4.97 -8.81
CA PHE A 72 -6.63 -6.09 -8.82
C PHE A 72 -5.78 -6.11 -10.10
N LYS A 73 -6.41 -5.98 -11.27
CA LYS A 73 -5.69 -5.94 -12.55
C LYS A 73 -4.73 -4.76 -12.59
N PHE A 74 -5.15 -3.58 -12.16
CA PHE A 74 -4.30 -2.40 -12.08
C PHE A 74 -3.06 -2.67 -11.23
N MET A 75 -3.23 -3.24 -10.04
CA MET A 75 -2.11 -3.56 -9.14
C MET A 75 -1.18 -4.60 -9.73
N LYS A 76 -1.72 -5.67 -10.32
CA LYS A 76 -0.94 -6.70 -10.99
C LYS A 76 -0.08 -6.11 -12.10
N ASP A 77 -0.68 -5.32 -13.00
CA ASP A 77 0.01 -4.64 -14.10
C ASP A 77 1.12 -3.71 -13.57
N ARG A 78 0.91 -3.04 -12.40
CA ARG A 78 1.93 -2.19 -11.76
C ARG A 78 3.11 -2.98 -11.24
N PHE A 79 2.89 -4.10 -10.57
CA PHE A 79 3.98 -4.98 -10.13
C PHE A 79 4.81 -5.50 -11.31
N GLU A 80 4.15 -5.94 -12.37
CA GLU A 80 4.82 -6.42 -13.60
C GLU A 80 5.65 -5.30 -14.26
N LEU A 81 5.08 -4.09 -14.37
CA LEU A 81 5.76 -2.94 -14.95
C LEU A 81 7.00 -2.55 -14.11
N ILE A 82 6.83 -2.45 -12.79
CA ILE A 82 7.91 -2.10 -11.87
C ILE A 82 9.03 -3.13 -11.93
N HIS A 83 8.69 -4.41 -11.86
CA HIS A 83 9.67 -5.51 -11.93
C HIS A 83 10.48 -5.48 -13.24
N ARG A 84 9.82 -5.17 -14.36
CA ARG A 84 10.49 -5.04 -15.66
C ARG A 84 11.36 -3.79 -15.76
N ALA A 85 10.87 -2.66 -15.26
CA ALA A 85 11.57 -1.39 -15.35
C ALA A 85 12.75 -1.28 -14.37
N PHE A 86 12.64 -1.95 -13.22
CA PHE A 86 13.62 -1.90 -12.13
C PHE A 86 13.97 -3.31 -11.64
N PRO A 87 14.87 -4.02 -12.31
CA PRO A 87 15.25 -5.41 -11.95
C PRO A 87 15.90 -5.52 -10.56
N SER A 88 16.33 -4.41 -9.97
CA SER A 88 16.87 -4.35 -8.61
C SER A 88 15.80 -4.51 -7.51
N VAL A 89 14.53 -4.34 -7.85
CA VAL A 89 13.43 -4.51 -6.90
C VAL A 89 13.25 -6.00 -6.59
N GLN A 90 13.43 -6.35 -5.31
CA GLN A 90 13.33 -7.72 -4.81
C GLN A 90 12.28 -7.87 -3.71
N ARG A 91 11.76 -6.76 -3.17
CA ARG A 91 10.82 -6.74 -2.06
C ARG A 91 9.50 -6.11 -2.49
N ALA A 92 8.39 -6.73 -2.10
CA ALA A 92 7.05 -6.16 -2.19
C ALA A 92 6.52 -5.94 -0.78
N VAL A 93 6.55 -4.70 -0.31
CA VAL A 93 6.03 -4.33 1.00
C VAL A 93 4.57 -3.93 0.84
N LEU A 94 3.68 -4.67 1.51
CA LEU A 94 2.24 -4.55 1.41
C LEU A 94 1.68 -4.07 2.75
N ILE A 95 1.19 -2.82 2.78
CA ILE A 95 0.71 -2.20 4.02
C ILE A 95 -0.79 -1.99 3.93
N ASN A 96 -1.50 -2.49 4.93
CA ASN A 96 -2.89 -2.18 5.18
C ASN A 96 -3.05 -1.57 6.57
N HIS A 97 -4.19 -1.00 6.90
CA HIS A 97 -4.37 -0.34 8.18
C HIS A 97 -5.81 -0.35 8.68
N GLU A 98 -5.96 -0.24 9.98
CA GLU A 98 -7.21 -0.09 10.70
C GLU A 98 -8.00 1.15 10.26
N ASP A 99 -9.32 1.09 10.29
CA ASP A 99 -10.24 2.22 10.06
C ASP A 99 -10.03 2.92 8.71
N CYS A 100 -9.76 2.16 7.66
CA CYS A 100 -9.52 2.69 6.34
C CYS A 100 -10.79 3.32 5.73
N ILE A 101 -10.72 4.60 5.39
CA ILE A 101 -11.86 5.34 4.80
C ILE A 101 -12.28 4.73 3.45
N TYR A 102 -11.36 4.20 2.69
CA TYR A 102 -11.66 3.56 1.39
C TYR A 102 -12.40 2.24 1.55
N TYR A 103 -12.15 1.50 2.63
CA TYR A 103 -12.94 0.31 2.95
C TYR A 103 -14.39 0.66 3.26
N ARG A 104 -14.65 1.78 3.92
CA ARG A 104 -16.02 2.29 4.15
C ARG A 104 -16.71 2.63 2.84
N MET A 105 -16.00 3.28 1.92
CA MET A 105 -16.54 3.61 0.59
C MET A 105 -16.80 2.36 -0.26
N LEU A 106 -15.94 1.37 -0.18
CA LEU A 106 -16.13 0.08 -0.87
C LEU A 106 -17.33 -0.67 -0.30
N ALA A 107 -17.51 -0.62 1.01
CA ALA A 107 -18.65 -1.20 1.69
C ALA A 107 -20.00 -0.70 1.15
N GLU A 108 -20.10 0.60 0.93
CA GLU A 108 -21.33 1.23 0.39
C GLU A 108 -21.62 0.81 -1.06
N LYS A 109 -20.58 0.49 -1.84
CA LYS A 109 -20.69 0.22 -3.28
C LYS A 109 -20.80 -1.25 -3.64
N ILE A 110 -20.35 -2.14 -2.79
CA ILE A 110 -20.26 -3.58 -3.08
C ILE A 110 -21.17 -4.36 -2.12
N PRO A 111 -22.40 -4.71 -2.54
CA PRO A 111 -23.31 -5.49 -1.72
C PRO A 111 -22.64 -6.77 -1.22
N GLY A 112 -22.76 -7.05 0.07
CA GLY A 112 -22.17 -8.21 0.72
C GLY A 112 -20.67 -8.11 0.98
N PHE A 113 -20.02 -6.98 0.66
CA PHE A 113 -18.62 -6.72 1.02
C PHE A 113 -18.50 -6.40 2.52
N VAL A 114 -19.54 -5.82 3.12
CA VAL A 114 -19.58 -5.46 4.53
C VAL A 114 -20.86 -5.93 5.19
N THR A 115 -20.71 -6.35 6.43
CA THR A 115 -21.83 -6.57 7.35
C THR A 115 -22.31 -5.20 7.87
N ASP A 116 -23.56 -5.11 8.32
CA ASP A 116 -24.16 -3.90 8.93
C ASP A 116 -23.43 -3.45 10.21
N ASP A 117 -22.40 -4.16 10.62
CA ASP A 117 -21.62 -3.89 11.80
C ASP A 117 -20.36 -3.05 11.46
N MET A 118 -20.45 -1.76 11.77
CA MET A 118 -19.35 -0.81 11.54
C MET A 118 -18.08 -1.14 12.32
N SER A 119 -18.19 -1.87 13.44
CA SER A 119 -17.01 -2.29 14.21
C SER A 119 -16.19 -3.33 13.44
N LYS A 120 -16.86 -4.24 12.74
CA LYS A 120 -16.22 -5.22 11.86
C LYS A 120 -15.55 -4.56 10.67
N LEU A 121 -16.18 -3.51 10.12
CA LEU A 121 -15.60 -2.76 9.02
C LEU A 121 -14.28 -2.11 9.40
N ARG A 122 -14.17 -1.58 10.61
CA ARG A 122 -12.94 -0.97 11.13
C ARG A 122 -11.75 -1.93 11.09
N HIS A 123 -11.98 -3.19 11.46
CA HIS A 123 -10.93 -4.22 11.55
C HIS A 123 -10.76 -5.05 10.27
N ARG A 124 -11.69 -4.94 9.33
CA ARG A 124 -11.67 -5.68 8.07
C ARG A 124 -10.33 -5.62 7.32
N PRO A 125 -9.62 -4.47 7.26
CA PRO A 125 -8.31 -4.44 6.63
C PRO A 125 -7.28 -5.39 7.27
N GLY A 126 -7.40 -5.66 8.57
CA GLY A 126 -6.58 -6.65 9.26
C GLY A 126 -6.95 -8.09 8.89
N ASP A 127 -8.26 -8.37 8.85
CA ASP A 127 -8.78 -9.70 8.46
C ASP A 127 -8.40 -10.06 7.02
N ASP A 128 -8.25 -9.07 6.14
CA ASP A 128 -7.87 -9.27 4.75
C ASP A 128 -6.37 -9.57 4.54
N MET A 129 -5.51 -9.45 5.56
CA MET A 129 -4.07 -9.64 5.40
C MET A 129 -3.69 -11.05 4.93
N ASP A 130 -4.34 -12.09 5.45
CA ASP A 130 -4.10 -13.46 5.00
C ASP A 130 -4.57 -13.68 3.55
N LEU A 131 -5.70 -13.06 3.17
CA LEU A 131 -6.17 -13.08 1.79
C LEU A 131 -5.17 -12.39 0.85
N ILE A 132 -4.64 -11.24 1.24
CA ILE A 132 -3.62 -10.50 0.48
C ILE A 132 -2.38 -11.38 0.26
N ALA A 133 -1.91 -12.06 1.31
CA ALA A 133 -0.76 -12.96 1.21
C ALA A 133 -1.01 -14.09 0.23
N GLY A 134 -2.15 -14.78 0.34
CA GLY A 134 -2.52 -15.89 -0.55
C GLY A 134 -2.72 -15.46 -2.00
N ILE A 135 -3.31 -14.28 -2.22
CA ILE A 135 -3.49 -13.72 -3.57
C ILE A 135 -2.15 -13.33 -4.18
N PHE A 136 -1.27 -12.68 -3.38
CA PHE A 136 0.07 -12.32 -3.84
C PHE A 136 0.86 -13.57 -4.24
N ASP A 137 0.86 -14.59 -3.41
CA ASP A 137 1.51 -15.86 -3.72
C ASP A 137 0.95 -16.51 -4.99
N ARG A 138 -0.35 -16.61 -5.11
CA ARG A 138 -1.02 -17.25 -6.26
C ARG A 138 -0.77 -16.53 -7.58
N TYR A 139 -0.81 -15.19 -7.61
CA TYR A 139 -0.86 -14.42 -8.85
C TYR A 139 0.39 -13.61 -9.16
N LEU A 140 1.32 -13.46 -8.21
CA LEU A 140 2.49 -12.59 -8.34
C LEU A 140 3.82 -13.27 -7.94
N SER A 141 3.79 -14.52 -7.42
CA SER A 141 5.00 -15.24 -7.02
C SER A 141 5.99 -15.45 -8.17
N TYR A 142 5.50 -15.55 -9.42
CA TYR A 142 6.35 -15.66 -10.61
C TYR A 142 7.30 -14.46 -10.83
N LEU A 143 7.03 -13.32 -10.20
CA LEU A 143 7.93 -12.16 -10.23
C LEU A 143 9.17 -12.34 -9.33
N GLY A 144 9.18 -13.36 -8.47
CA GLY A 144 10.31 -13.61 -7.55
C GLY A 144 10.45 -12.54 -6.44
N LEU A 145 9.43 -11.69 -6.24
CA LEU A 145 9.43 -10.67 -5.20
C LEU A 145 9.11 -11.28 -3.84
N LYS A 146 9.89 -10.93 -2.83
CA LYS A 146 9.62 -11.31 -1.45
C LYS A 146 8.51 -10.42 -0.87
N ALA A 147 7.34 -10.99 -0.59
CA ALA A 147 6.26 -10.28 0.05
C ALA A 147 6.53 -10.07 1.54
N GLU A 148 6.32 -8.84 2.00
CA GLU A 148 6.38 -8.43 3.40
C GLU A 148 5.10 -7.68 3.74
N LEU A 149 4.34 -8.19 4.70
CA LEU A 149 3.04 -7.65 5.05
C LEU A 149 3.11 -6.91 6.38
N TYR A 150 2.50 -5.73 6.42
CA TYR A 150 2.41 -4.90 7.63
C TYR A 150 1.00 -4.39 7.82
N TYR A 151 0.56 -4.38 9.07
CA TYR A 151 -0.73 -3.84 9.47
C TYR A 151 -0.57 -2.67 10.42
N GLY A 152 -1.06 -1.51 10.01
CA GLY A 152 -1.09 -0.30 10.84
C GLY A 152 -2.34 -0.26 11.72
N ARG A 153 -2.16 -0.10 13.01
CA ARG A 153 -3.25 0.09 13.98
C ARG A 153 -3.06 1.36 14.77
N PHE A 154 -4.13 1.95 15.23
CA PHE A 154 -4.03 3.09 16.14
C PHE A 154 -3.50 2.64 17.50
N ALA A 155 -2.53 3.38 18.01
CA ALA A 155 -1.85 3.09 19.28
C ALA A 155 -2.48 3.83 20.47
N ASP A 156 -3.41 4.76 20.20
CA ASP A 156 -4.10 5.56 21.21
C ASP A 156 -5.60 5.70 20.89
N VAL A 157 -6.38 6.07 21.90
CA VAL A 157 -7.84 6.26 21.78
C VAL A 157 -8.21 7.49 20.95
N GLU A 158 -7.36 8.49 20.89
CA GLU A 158 -7.56 9.70 20.09
C GLU A 158 -7.24 9.49 18.60
N HIS A 159 -6.75 8.31 18.22
CA HIS A 159 -6.33 7.99 16.85
C HIS A 159 -5.28 8.98 16.30
N SER A 160 -4.40 9.45 17.17
CA SER A 160 -3.35 10.41 16.85
C SER A 160 -2.00 9.75 16.58
N LYS A 161 -1.84 8.47 16.96
CA LYS A 161 -0.61 7.68 16.80
C LYS A 161 -0.90 6.34 16.16
N MET A 162 0.03 5.86 15.36
CA MET A 162 -0.07 4.57 14.67
C MET A 162 1.16 3.71 14.95
N ALA A 163 0.93 2.43 15.17
CA ALA A 163 1.94 1.38 15.22
C ALA A 163 1.77 0.45 14.00
N PHE A 164 2.87 -0.12 13.52
CA PHE A 164 2.86 -1.05 12.41
C PHE A 164 3.40 -2.41 12.88
N ASP A 165 2.56 -3.41 12.76
CA ASP A 165 2.91 -4.78 13.13
C ASP A 165 3.20 -5.59 11.85
N ARG A 166 4.29 -6.36 11.85
CA ARG A 166 4.57 -7.28 10.78
C ARG A 166 3.62 -8.46 10.87
N VAL A 167 2.94 -8.76 9.77
CA VAL A 167 2.05 -9.91 9.68
C VAL A 167 2.83 -11.09 9.13
N LEU A 168 2.88 -12.17 9.89
CA LEU A 168 3.43 -13.44 9.41
C LEU A 168 2.29 -14.19 8.72
N ALA A 169 2.29 -14.20 7.39
CA ALA A 169 1.31 -15.00 6.64
C ALA A 169 1.48 -16.48 7.00
N VAL A 170 0.38 -17.14 7.31
CA VAL A 170 0.36 -18.59 7.46
C VAL A 170 0.47 -19.17 6.07
N THR A 171 1.67 -19.57 5.66
CA THR A 171 1.85 -20.38 4.45
C THR A 171 1.26 -21.75 4.71
N SER A 172 0.16 -22.03 4.04
CA SER A 172 -0.47 -23.36 4.01
C SER A 172 0.35 -24.34 3.16
#